data_8b1913df6a832e7a5a1f077b671789b7
#
_entry.id   8b1913df6a832e7a5a1f077b671789b7
#
_cell.length_a   1.000
_cell.length_b   1.000
_cell.length_c   1.000
_cell.angle_alpha   90.00
_cell.angle_beta   90.00
_cell.angle_gamma   90.00
#
_symmetry.space_group_name_H-M   'P 1'
#
loop_
_entity.id
_entity.type
_entity.pdbx_description
1 polymer ?
#
loop_
_entity_poly.entity_id
_entity_poly.type
_entity_poly.pdbx_seq_one_letter_code
_entity_poly.pdbx_strand_id
1 'polypeptide(L)'
;MAAAFVQEFALVDGDTSTTNYDAVAAELGRTAPAGLIVHTAGFDRDRGVFRIMDVWESREAGQRFMDETLMPIIERMASERDPEDFRPPDAESWYKLHDILP
;
A
#
# COMPACT_ATOMS: atom_id res chain seq x y z
N MET A 1 -12.02 6.95 -14.48
CA MET A 1 -11.71 8.18 -13.75
C MET A 1 -10.70 7.86 -12.65
N ALA A 2 -9.64 8.64 -12.58
CA ALA A 2 -8.57 8.38 -11.64
C ALA A 2 -9.03 8.47 -10.19
N ALA A 3 -8.48 7.61 -9.35
CA ALA A 3 -8.80 7.54 -7.93
C ALA A 3 -7.53 7.35 -7.11
N ALA A 4 -7.50 7.94 -5.93
CA ALA A 4 -6.41 7.75 -4.97
C ALA A 4 -6.83 6.76 -3.89
N PHE A 5 -5.89 5.91 -3.52
CA PHE A 5 -6.04 4.96 -2.41
C PHE A 5 -4.98 5.28 -1.38
N VAL A 6 -5.42 5.60 -0.17
CA VAL A 6 -4.53 5.95 0.93
C VAL A 6 -4.67 4.91 2.04
N GLN A 7 -3.53 4.38 2.48
CA GLN A 7 -3.47 3.46 3.62
C GLN A 7 -2.52 4.02 4.65
N GLU A 8 -2.91 3.95 5.92
CA GLU A 8 -2.07 4.41 7.03
C GLU A 8 -1.89 3.29 8.05
N PHE A 9 -0.64 3.06 8.43
CA PHE A 9 -0.26 2.04 9.41
C PHE A 9 0.38 2.75 10.60
N ALA A 10 -0.22 2.65 11.79
CA ALA A 10 0.33 3.26 12.98
C ALA A 10 1.71 2.66 13.31
N LEU A 11 2.67 3.52 13.63
CA LEU A 11 4.00 3.07 14.03
C LEU A 11 3.93 2.47 15.42
N VAL A 12 4.49 1.26 15.58
CA VAL A 12 4.56 0.58 16.89
C VAL A 12 5.84 1.03 17.57
N ASP A 13 5.70 1.72 18.72
CA ASP A 13 6.83 2.24 19.50
C ASP A 13 7.78 3.11 18.65
N GLY A 14 7.21 3.83 17.67
CA GLY A 14 8.00 4.70 16.80
C GLY A 14 8.88 3.97 15.80
N ASP A 15 8.66 2.67 15.61
CA ASP A 15 9.46 1.85 14.69
C ASP A 15 9.27 2.33 13.24
N THR A 16 10.38 2.77 12.62
CA THR A 16 10.40 3.22 11.23
C THR A 16 11.09 2.20 10.31
N SER A 17 11.19 0.94 10.73
CA SER A 17 11.72 -0.13 9.90
C SER A 17 10.83 -0.36 8.68
N THR A 18 11.42 -0.58 7.51
CA THR A 18 10.70 -0.91 6.28
C THR A 18 10.90 -2.36 5.86
N THR A 19 11.39 -3.21 6.76
CA THR A 19 11.73 -4.59 6.44
C THR A 19 10.57 -5.34 5.78
N ASN A 20 9.38 -5.26 6.37
CA ASN A 20 8.22 -5.99 5.85
C ASN A 20 7.70 -5.38 4.56
N TYR A 21 7.66 -4.06 4.47
CA TYR A 21 7.31 -3.37 3.24
C TYR A 21 8.26 -3.76 2.11
N ASP A 22 9.56 -3.72 2.37
CA ASP A 22 10.58 -4.02 1.37
C ASP A 22 10.49 -5.47 0.90
N ALA A 23 10.14 -6.40 1.80
CA ALA A 23 9.97 -7.81 1.46
C ALA A 23 8.79 -8.01 0.50
N VAL A 24 7.67 -7.33 0.74
CA VAL A 24 6.51 -7.38 -0.17
C VAL A 24 6.86 -6.74 -1.51
N ALA A 25 7.53 -5.60 -1.48
CA ALA A 25 7.96 -4.90 -2.70
C ALA A 25 8.89 -5.77 -3.56
N ALA A 26 9.78 -6.53 -2.93
CA ALA A 26 10.68 -7.45 -3.64
C ALA A 26 9.90 -8.57 -4.33
N GLU A 27 8.85 -9.10 -3.68
CA GLU A 27 8.00 -10.12 -4.28
C GLU A 27 7.21 -9.59 -5.47
N LEU A 28 6.76 -8.34 -5.41
CA LEU A 28 6.01 -7.69 -6.49
C LEU A 28 6.91 -7.31 -7.67
N GLY A 29 8.19 -7.11 -7.43
CA GLY A 29 9.12 -6.58 -8.43
C GLY A 29 8.97 -5.07 -8.60
N ARG A 30 9.73 -4.52 -9.53
CA ARG A 30 9.75 -3.07 -9.76
C ARG A 30 8.94 -2.63 -10.97
N THR A 31 8.06 -3.50 -11.47
CA THR A 31 7.20 -3.21 -12.61
C THR A 31 5.86 -2.70 -12.11
N ALA A 32 5.43 -1.55 -12.59
CA ALA A 32 4.14 -0.99 -12.21
C ALA A 32 3.00 -1.90 -12.69
N PRO A 33 2.04 -2.22 -11.81
CA PRO A 33 0.88 -2.99 -12.25
C PRO A 33 -0.01 -2.19 -13.19
N ALA A 34 -0.85 -2.91 -13.95
CA ALA A 34 -1.75 -2.27 -14.90
C ALA A 34 -2.69 -1.29 -14.19
N GLY A 35 -2.78 -0.08 -14.71
CA GLY A 35 -3.65 0.96 -14.18
C GLY A 35 -3.05 1.83 -13.09
N LEU A 36 -1.86 1.51 -12.60
CA LEU A 36 -1.18 2.33 -11.61
C LEU A 36 -0.55 3.56 -12.27
N ILE A 37 -0.88 4.75 -11.76
CA ILE A 37 -0.30 6.00 -12.24
C ILE A 37 0.92 6.37 -11.42
N VAL A 38 0.80 6.33 -10.09
CA VAL A 38 1.92 6.60 -9.19
C VAL A 38 1.71 5.85 -7.87
N HIS A 39 2.80 5.37 -7.30
CA HIS A 39 2.84 4.73 -5.99
C HIS A 39 3.83 5.48 -5.12
N THR A 40 3.42 5.82 -3.91
CA THR A 40 4.29 6.46 -2.92
C THR A 40 4.15 5.76 -1.59
N ALA A 41 5.23 5.78 -0.81
CA ALA A 41 5.24 5.27 0.55
C ALA A 41 6.20 6.11 1.37
N GLY A 42 5.82 6.44 2.59
CA GLY A 42 6.67 7.26 3.44
C GLY A 42 6.14 7.38 4.85
N PHE A 43 6.90 8.07 5.68
CA PHE A 43 6.57 8.24 7.09
C PHE A 43 6.05 9.65 7.35
N ASP A 44 4.92 9.74 8.02
CA ASP A 44 4.42 10.98 8.61
C ASP A 44 4.70 10.89 10.11
N ARG A 45 5.84 11.44 10.53
CA ARG A 45 6.29 11.31 11.91
C ARG A 45 5.42 12.10 12.87
N ASP A 46 4.87 13.23 12.41
CA ASP A 46 4.01 14.06 13.26
C ASP A 46 2.71 13.32 13.60
N ARG A 47 2.21 12.51 12.67
CA ARG A 47 1.02 11.70 12.89
C ARG A 47 1.34 10.30 13.39
N GLY A 48 2.60 9.90 13.39
CA GLY A 48 3.02 8.59 13.85
C GLY A 48 2.55 7.47 12.95
N VAL A 49 2.57 7.66 11.63
CA VAL A 49 2.10 6.65 10.67
C VAL A 49 3.09 6.45 9.54
N PHE A 50 3.07 5.25 8.98
CA PHE A 50 3.62 4.95 7.67
C PHE A 50 2.46 5.02 6.69
N ARG A 51 2.59 5.84 5.66
CA ARG A 51 1.49 6.07 4.69
C ARG A 51 1.88 5.61 3.31
N ILE A 52 0.95 4.87 2.70
CA ILE A 52 1.05 4.49 1.29
C ILE A 52 -0.05 5.26 0.57
N MET A 53 0.29 5.94 -0.52
CA MET A 53 -0.69 6.61 -1.36
C MET A 53 -0.44 6.21 -2.81
N ASP A 54 -1.46 5.61 -3.41
CA ASP A 54 -1.42 5.18 -4.79
C ASP A 54 -2.47 5.93 -5.58
N VAL A 55 -2.12 6.29 -6.81
CA VAL A 55 -3.09 6.85 -7.76
C VAL A 55 -3.28 5.83 -8.87
N TRP A 56 -4.54 5.46 -9.10
CA TRP A 56 -4.93 4.47 -10.11
C TRP A 56 -5.79 5.13 -11.18
N GLU A 57 -5.75 4.59 -12.39
CA GLU A 57 -6.63 5.04 -13.49
C GLU A 57 -8.09 4.91 -13.10
N SER A 58 -8.43 3.90 -12.27
CA SER A 58 -9.76 3.70 -11.72
C SER A 58 -9.65 2.95 -10.41
N ARG A 59 -10.68 3.06 -9.57
CA ARG A 59 -10.77 2.28 -8.33
C ARG A 59 -10.79 0.79 -8.63
N GLU A 60 -11.47 0.39 -9.69
CA GLU A 60 -11.58 -1.02 -10.09
C GLU A 60 -10.21 -1.62 -10.41
N ALA A 61 -9.35 -0.86 -11.10
CA ALA A 61 -8.00 -1.33 -11.41
C ALA A 61 -7.17 -1.56 -10.13
N GLY A 62 -7.25 -0.63 -9.19
CA GLY A 62 -6.58 -0.76 -7.90
C GLY A 62 -7.11 -1.91 -7.08
N GLN A 63 -8.43 -2.05 -7.01
CA GLN A 63 -9.06 -3.12 -6.25
C GLN A 63 -8.70 -4.49 -6.83
N ARG A 64 -8.66 -4.60 -8.16
CA ARG A 64 -8.25 -5.84 -8.83
C ARG A 64 -6.82 -6.21 -8.47
N PHE A 65 -5.91 -5.25 -8.47
CA PHE A 65 -4.52 -5.49 -8.07
C PHE A 65 -4.45 -5.98 -6.62
N MET A 66 -5.18 -5.32 -5.72
CA MET A 66 -5.21 -5.72 -4.30
C MET A 66 -5.69 -7.17 -4.16
N ASP A 67 -6.80 -7.51 -4.81
CA ASP A 67 -7.44 -8.81 -4.64
C ASP A 67 -6.69 -9.94 -5.35
N GLU A 68 -6.20 -9.70 -6.55
CA GLU A 68 -5.64 -10.74 -7.40
C GLU A 68 -4.12 -10.89 -7.26
N THR A 69 -3.41 -9.84 -6.84
CA THR A 69 -1.95 -9.84 -6.80
C THR A 69 -1.40 -9.62 -5.41
N LEU A 70 -1.78 -8.52 -4.76
CA LEU A 70 -1.16 -8.13 -3.49
C LEU A 70 -1.58 -9.02 -2.33
N MET A 71 -2.88 -9.20 -2.13
CA MET A 71 -3.37 -9.97 -0.98
C MET A 71 -2.90 -11.42 -0.99
N PRO A 72 -2.87 -12.13 -2.12
CA PRO A 72 -2.28 -13.49 -2.13
C PRO A 72 -0.83 -13.52 -1.70
N ILE A 73 -0.03 -12.51 -2.06
CA ILE A 73 1.37 -12.43 -1.64
C ILE A 73 1.45 -12.19 -0.14
N ILE A 74 0.67 -11.25 0.38
CA ILE A 74 0.65 -10.94 1.82
C ILE A 74 0.20 -12.15 2.64
N GLU A 75 -0.84 -12.84 2.20
CA GLU A 75 -1.35 -14.03 2.90
C GLU A 75 -0.30 -15.14 2.93
N ARG A 76 0.41 -15.37 1.82
CA ARG A 76 1.48 -16.36 1.78
C ARG A 76 2.60 -15.98 2.72
N MET A 77 3.04 -14.72 2.68
CA MET A 77 4.14 -14.26 3.54
C MET A 77 3.76 -14.30 5.02
N ALA A 78 2.52 -13.96 5.35
CA ALA A 78 2.02 -14.04 6.72
C ALA A 78 1.99 -15.48 7.23
N SER A 79 1.73 -16.45 6.35
CA SER A 79 1.74 -17.86 6.73
C SER A 79 3.15 -18.42 6.95
N GLU A 80 4.15 -17.83 6.29
CA GLU A 80 5.56 -18.25 6.38
C GLU A 80 6.34 -17.50 7.45
N ARG A 81 5.81 -16.38 7.94
CA ARG A 81 6.45 -15.50 8.91
C ARG A 81 5.47 -15.20 10.03
N ASP A 82 5.79 -14.21 10.87
CA ASP A 82 4.88 -13.78 11.93
C ASP A 82 3.73 -12.98 11.32
N PRO A 83 2.46 -13.40 11.51
CA PRO A 83 1.30 -12.67 11.01
C PRO A 83 1.23 -11.21 11.48
N GLU A 84 1.78 -10.90 12.67
CA GLU A 84 1.82 -9.54 13.19
C GLU A 84 2.61 -8.59 12.31
N ASP A 85 3.55 -9.11 11.50
CA ASP A 85 4.35 -8.30 10.57
C ASP A 85 3.52 -7.80 9.38
N PHE A 86 2.35 -8.41 9.15
CA PHE A 86 1.51 -8.12 7.97
C PHE A 86 0.09 -7.75 8.37
N ARG A 87 -0.05 -7.00 9.45
CA ARG A 87 -1.36 -6.56 9.92
C ARG A 87 -1.98 -5.57 8.93
N PRO A 88 -3.33 -5.49 8.90
CA PRO A 88 -4.01 -4.56 7.99
C PRO A 88 -3.76 -3.10 8.39
N PRO A 89 -4.01 -2.17 7.48
CA PRO A 89 -3.87 -0.75 7.81
C PRO A 89 -4.86 -0.33 8.90
N ASP A 90 -4.45 0.66 9.69
CA ASP A 90 -5.31 1.24 10.73
C ASP A 90 -6.35 2.17 10.14
N ALA A 91 -6.06 2.74 8.98
CA ALA A 91 -7.01 3.57 8.25
C ALA A 91 -6.76 3.42 6.76
N GLU A 92 -7.83 3.44 5.98
CA GLU A 92 -7.72 3.48 4.53
C GLU A 92 -8.90 4.21 3.93
N SER A 93 -8.67 4.83 2.78
CA SER A 93 -9.71 5.54 2.07
C SER A 93 -9.45 5.57 0.58
N TRP A 94 -10.56 5.61 -0.17
CA TRP A 94 -10.56 5.85 -1.59
C TRP A 94 -11.24 7.19 -1.86
N TYR A 95 -10.70 7.98 -2.79
CA TYR A 95 -11.40 9.16 -3.25
C TYR A 95 -11.13 9.41 -4.74
N LYS A 96 -12.13 9.97 -5.41
CA LYS A 96 -12.00 10.40 -6.79
C LYS A 96 -11.10 11.62 -6.86
N LEU A 97 -10.21 11.64 -7.84
CA LEU A 97 -9.41 12.81 -8.07
C LEU A 97 -10.21 13.83 -8.86
N HIS A 98 -10.16 15.08 -8.40
CA HIS A 98 -10.72 16.22 -9.12
C HIS A 98 -9.70 16.75 -10.13
N ASP A 99 -8.44 16.70 -9.75
CA ASP A 99 -7.34 17.22 -10.58
C ASP A 99 -6.09 16.40 -10.33
N ILE A 100 -5.31 16.21 -11.36
CA ILE A 100 -4.02 15.55 -11.28
C ILE A 100 -3.06 16.27 -12.23
N LEU A 101 -1.94 16.69 -11.69
CA LEU A 101 -0.91 17.38 -12.45
C LEU A 101 0.36 16.55 -12.37
N PRO A 102 0.70 15.80 -13.41
CA PRO A 102 1.85 14.91 -13.39
C PRO A 102 3.18 15.66 -13.43
#